data_f8427d7de32f2f318376895363171ae6
#
_entry.id   f8427d7de32f2f318376895363171ae6
#
_cell.length_a   1.000
_cell.length_b   1.000
_cell.length_c   1.000
_cell.angle_alpha   90.00
_cell.angle_beta   90.00
_cell.angle_gamma   90.00
#
_symmetry.space_group_name_H-M   'P 1'
#
loop_
_entity.id
_entity.type
_entity.pdbx_description
1 polymer ?
#
loop_
_entity_poly.entity_id
_entity_poly.type
_entity_poly.pdbx_seq_one_letter_code
_entity_poly.pdbx_strand_id
1 'polypeptide(L)'
;MRKIKSNFFISLDGVVESPEKWHFSYFDDEMGAAVGAGFATADAMLMGRVLYDEWAAYWPEHADEPFGDVMNSMKKYVVSNSLQRAEWQNTEVIAGDVAAQKLTELKAQDGGDIAMSGSATTVRWLLREGLLDELNLLLHPIAVGDGLARLFPPDEPSIRLELLKADTFKSGVLNLSYGPAAG
;
A
#
# COMPACT_ATOMS: atom_id res chain seq x y z
N MET A 1 -5.48 17.85 -6.85
CA MET A 1 -6.27 16.72 -6.27
C MET A 1 -5.27 15.63 -5.87
N ARG A 2 -5.31 15.18 -4.65
CA ARG A 2 -4.42 14.15 -4.10
C ARG A 2 -4.72 12.79 -4.72
N LYS A 3 -3.70 11.96 -4.93
CA LYS A 3 -3.87 10.58 -5.41
C LYS A 3 -3.71 9.60 -4.26
N ILE A 4 -4.47 8.51 -4.28
CA ILE A 4 -4.23 7.34 -3.42
C ILE A 4 -3.42 6.35 -4.23
N LYS A 5 -2.20 6.05 -3.76
CA LYS A 5 -1.26 5.14 -4.41
C LYS A 5 -0.90 3.99 -3.49
N SER A 6 -1.06 2.77 -3.96
CA SER A 6 -0.71 1.57 -3.20
C SER A 6 0.56 0.94 -3.74
N ASN A 7 1.44 0.48 -2.85
CA ASN A 7 2.69 -0.19 -3.19
C ASN A 7 2.73 -1.56 -2.52
N PHE A 8 3.05 -2.60 -3.29
CA PHE A 8 3.22 -3.95 -2.79
C PHE A 8 4.49 -4.61 -3.30
N PHE A 9 5.19 -5.33 -2.41
CA PHE A 9 5.98 -6.47 -2.82
C PHE A 9 5.01 -7.60 -3.13
N ILE A 10 5.14 -8.22 -4.29
CA ILE A 10 4.24 -9.27 -4.74
C ILE A 10 5.05 -10.40 -5.39
N SER A 11 4.71 -11.63 -5.08
CA SER A 11 5.30 -12.81 -5.71
C SER A 11 4.65 -13.11 -7.05
N LEU A 12 5.27 -13.99 -7.85
CA LEU A 12 4.74 -14.40 -9.16
C LEU A 12 3.37 -15.08 -9.07
N ASP A 13 3.08 -15.74 -7.96
CA ASP A 13 1.77 -16.36 -7.66
C ASP A 13 0.81 -15.45 -6.87
N GLY A 14 1.15 -14.14 -6.76
CA GLY A 14 0.26 -13.11 -6.24
C GLY A 14 0.25 -12.92 -4.73
N VAL A 15 1.16 -13.55 -3.99
CA VAL A 15 1.29 -13.41 -2.53
C VAL A 15 1.85 -12.03 -2.19
N VAL A 16 1.24 -11.36 -1.22
CA VAL A 16 1.64 -10.03 -0.70
C VAL A 16 1.84 -10.02 0.82
N GLU A 17 1.52 -11.13 1.49
CA GLU A 17 1.71 -11.29 2.93
C GLU A 17 3.14 -11.63 3.28
N SER A 18 3.61 -11.13 4.44
CA SER A 18 4.92 -11.41 5.02
C SER A 18 6.08 -11.30 4.01
N PRO A 19 6.20 -10.19 3.26
CA PRO A 19 7.25 -10.04 2.26
C PRO A 19 8.65 -10.15 2.86
N GLU A 20 8.84 -9.81 4.12
CA GLU A 20 10.11 -9.93 4.84
C GLU A 20 10.69 -11.36 4.84
N LYS A 21 9.85 -12.37 4.60
CA LYS A 21 10.28 -13.78 4.55
C LYS A 21 10.87 -14.20 3.21
N TRP A 22 10.59 -13.45 2.12
CA TRP A 22 10.95 -13.92 0.76
C TRP A 22 11.49 -12.84 -0.17
N HIS A 23 11.38 -11.52 0.14
CA HIS A 23 11.80 -10.48 -0.81
C HIS A 23 13.26 -10.04 -0.65
N PHE A 24 13.87 -10.19 0.54
CA PHE A 24 15.19 -9.60 0.83
C PHE A 24 16.33 -10.06 -0.07
N SER A 25 16.27 -11.28 -0.61
CA SER A 25 17.29 -11.77 -1.55
C SER A 25 17.29 -11.01 -2.88
N TYR A 26 16.23 -10.25 -3.17
CA TYR A 26 16.08 -9.44 -4.38
C TYR A 26 16.26 -7.94 -4.10
N PHE A 27 16.43 -7.56 -2.83
CA PHE A 27 16.51 -6.15 -2.45
C PHE A 27 17.87 -5.56 -2.84
N ASP A 28 17.84 -4.57 -3.75
CA ASP A 28 18.99 -3.86 -4.26
C ASP A 28 18.73 -2.33 -4.25
N ASP A 29 19.70 -1.54 -4.75
CA ASP A 29 19.59 -0.09 -4.82
C ASP A 29 18.41 0.39 -5.70
N GLU A 30 18.08 -0.36 -6.78
CA GLU A 30 16.97 -0.03 -7.66
C GLU A 30 15.62 -0.21 -6.93
N MET A 31 15.49 -1.26 -6.15
CA MET A 31 14.31 -1.48 -5.31
C MET A 31 14.20 -0.44 -4.17
N GLY A 32 15.31 -0.16 -3.49
CA GLY A 32 15.35 0.89 -2.46
C GLY A 32 14.92 2.24 -3.01
N ALA A 33 15.38 2.62 -4.21
CA ALA A 33 14.98 3.83 -4.89
C ALA A 33 13.48 3.83 -5.25
N ALA A 34 12.93 2.71 -5.71
CA ALA A 34 11.51 2.58 -6.04
C ALA A 34 10.61 2.70 -4.80
N VAL A 35 11.00 2.08 -3.69
CA VAL A 35 10.30 2.21 -2.40
C VAL A 35 10.33 3.66 -1.91
N GLY A 36 11.50 4.31 -1.94
CA GLY A 36 11.65 5.73 -1.57
C GLY A 36 10.80 6.65 -2.45
N ALA A 37 10.76 6.41 -3.76
CA ALA A 37 9.93 7.18 -4.69
C ALA A 37 8.43 7.07 -4.39
N GLY A 38 7.96 5.93 -3.87
CA GLY A 38 6.57 5.72 -3.46
C GLY A 38 6.12 6.64 -2.32
N PHE A 39 7.06 7.11 -1.49
CA PHE A 39 6.78 8.05 -0.39
C PHE A 39 7.14 9.51 -0.72
N ALA A 40 7.95 9.75 -1.74
CA ALA A 40 8.52 11.09 -2.02
C ALA A 40 7.46 12.17 -2.31
N THR A 41 6.30 11.79 -2.84
CA THR A 41 5.19 12.71 -3.15
C THR A 41 4.07 12.67 -2.12
N ALA A 42 4.16 11.78 -1.12
CA ALA A 42 3.13 11.57 -0.13
C ALA A 42 3.33 12.44 1.11
N ASP A 43 2.25 12.97 1.65
CA ASP A 43 2.20 13.65 2.94
C ASP A 43 1.30 12.90 3.96
N ALA A 44 0.67 11.84 3.52
CA ALA A 44 -0.18 11.00 4.36
C ALA A 44 -0.09 9.52 3.96
N MET A 45 -0.46 8.65 4.89
CA MET A 45 -0.63 7.21 4.67
C MET A 45 -2.07 6.80 4.92
N LEU A 46 -2.53 5.81 4.14
CA LEU A 46 -3.79 5.12 4.34
C LEU A 46 -3.53 3.64 4.62
N MET A 47 -4.17 3.08 5.60
CA MET A 47 -4.01 1.68 5.95
C MET A 47 -5.32 1.05 6.46
N GLY A 48 -5.43 -0.26 6.31
CA GLY A 48 -6.45 -1.05 6.98
C GLY A 48 -6.02 -1.40 8.41
N ARG A 49 -6.95 -1.96 9.21
CA ARG A 49 -6.74 -2.27 10.61
C ARG A 49 -5.54 -3.19 10.86
N VAL A 50 -5.40 -4.27 10.10
CA VAL A 50 -4.33 -5.26 10.33
C VAL A 50 -2.95 -4.62 10.17
N LEU A 51 -2.73 -3.91 9.06
CA LEU A 51 -1.46 -3.22 8.83
C LEU A 51 -1.20 -2.14 9.90
N TYR A 52 -2.25 -1.43 10.34
CA TYR A 52 -2.12 -0.47 11.43
C TYR A 52 -1.63 -1.13 12.73
N ASP A 53 -2.21 -2.24 13.12
CA ASP A 53 -1.82 -2.93 14.36
C ASP A 53 -0.36 -3.41 14.31
N GLU A 54 0.07 -3.96 13.18
CA GLU A 54 1.46 -4.40 12.97
C GLU A 54 2.44 -3.22 13.02
N TRP A 55 2.14 -2.15 12.30
CA TRP A 55 3.05 -1.00 12.18
C TRP A 55 3.04 -0.11 13.41
N ALA A 56 1.93 0.05 14.09
CA ALA A 56 1.84 0.77 15.36
C ALA A 56 2.58 0.08 16.51
N ALA A 57 2.75 -1.24 16.42
CA ALA A 57 3.57 -1.99 17.37
C ALA A 57 5.08 -1.91 17.07
N TYR A 58 5.46 -1.59 15.82
CA TYR A 58 6.85 -1.61 15.37
C TYR A 58 7.48 -0.22 15.30
N TRP A 59 6.93 0.68 14.48
CA TRP A 59 7.58 1.93 14.11
C TRP A 59 7.84 2.91 15.26
N PRO A 60 6.98 3.03 16.30
CA PRO A 60 7.29 3.93 17.43
C PRO A 60 8.59 3.60 18.15
N GLU A 61 8.97 2.32 18.21
CA GLU A 61 10.21 1.85 18.87
C GLU A 61 11.41 1.81 17.91
N HIS A 62 11.22 2.07 16.59
CA HIS A 62 12.22 1.93 15.54
C HIS A 62 12.36 3.24 14.72
N ALA A 63 12.31 4.38 15.41
CA ALA A 63 12.40 5.70 14.76
C ALA A 63 13.76 5.96 14.10
N ASP A 64 14.83 5.31 14.58
CA ASP A 64 16.19 5.41 14.09
C ASP A 64 16.49 4.51 12.87
N GLU A 65 15.57 3.64 12.50
CA GLU A 65 15.71 2.82 11.30
C GLU A 65 15.40 3.60 10.01
N PRO A 66 15.87 3.12 8.85
CA PRO A 66 15.49 3.71 7.56
C PRO A 66 13.96 3.83 7.44
N PHE A 67 13.49 5.01 7.07
CA PHE A 67 12.06 5.39 7.03
C PHE A 67 11.35 5.58 8.38
N GLY A 68 11.96 5.27 9.53
CA GLY A 68 11.33 5.36 10.84
C GLY A 68 10.77 6.76 11.13
N ASP A 69 11.56 7.81 10.90
CA ASP A 69 11.11 9.20 11.04
C ASP A 69 9.91 9.53 10.13
N VAL A 70 9.94 9.08 8.89
CA VAL A 70 8.85 9.29 7.92
C VAL A 70 7.57 8.60 8.40
N MET A 71 7.67 7.32 8.79
CA MET A 71 6.53 6.54 9.27
C MET A 71 5.90 7.15 10.52
N ASN A 72 6.72 7.63 11.45
CA ASN A 72 6.22 8.22 12.70
C ASN A 72 5.66 9.64 12.50
N SER A 73 6.28 10.48 11.70
CA SER A 73 5.87 11.88 11.51
C SER A 73 4.69 12.07 10.56
N MET A 74 4.54 11.23 9.54
CA MET A 74 3.51 11.33 8.50
C MET A 74 2.10 11.22 9.10
N LYS A 75 1.12 11.96 8.55
CA LYS A 75 -0.31 11.81 8.86
C LYS A 75 -0.79 10.42 8.43
N LYS A 76 -1.57 9.76 9.27
CA LYS A 76 -2.11 8.41 9.01
C LYS A 76 -3.62 8.41 9.06
N TYR A 77 -4.24 7.71 8.12
CA TYR A 77 -5.67 7.41 8.08
C TYR A 77 -5.85 5.90 8.19
N VAL A 78 -6.67 5.44 9.13
CA VAL A 78 -6.95 4.02 9.33
C VAL A 78 -8.43 3.75 9.12
N VAL A 79 -8.74 2.97 8.09
CA VAL A 79 -10.13 2.53 7.85
C VAL A 79 -10.42 1.33 8.73
N SER A 80 -11.32 1.50 9.69
CA SER A 80 -11.70 0.44 10.62
C SER A 80 -13.05 0.69 11.29
N ASN A 81 -13.86 -0.36 11.44
CA ASN A 81 -15.09 -0.34 12.23
C ASN A 81 -14.88 -0.80 13.70
N SER A 82 -13.72 -1.37 14.02
CA SER A 82 -13.44 -1.93 15.33
C SER A 82 -12.43 -1.12 16.16
N LEU A 83 -11.60 -0.30 15.51
CA LEU A 83 -10.65 0.56 16.20
C LEU A 83 -11.36 1.80 16.75
N GLN A 84 -11.48 1.89 18.07
CA GLN A 84 -12.13 3.04 18.73
C GLN A 84 -11.19 4.24 18.83
N ARG A 85 -9.91 3.99 19.07
CA ARG A 85 -8.89 5.02 19.25
C ARG A 85 -7.55 4.51 18.71
N ALA A 86 -6.87 5.36 17.96
CA ALA A 86 -5.50 5.11 17.50
C ALA A 86 -4.52 5.69 18.54
N GLU A 87 -3.50 4.91 18.90
CA GLU A 87 -2.45 5.32 19.84
C GLU A 87 -1.19 5.80 19.13
N TRP A 88 -0.94 5.31 17.92
CA TRP A 88 0.18 5.79 17.12
C TRP A 88 -0.05 7.24 16.69
N GLN A 89 0.93 8.10 16.94
CA GLN A 89 0.82 9.55 16.72
C GLN A 89 0.37 9.89 15.28
N ASN A 90 -0.27 11.05 15.13
CA ASN A 90 -0.75 11.59 13.85
C ASN A 90 -1.75 10.66 13.11
N THR A 91 -2.46 9.80 13.83
CA THR A 91 -3.42 8.85 13.27
C THR A 91 -4.86 9.31 13.45
N GLU A 92 -5.65 9.22 12.39
CA GLU A 92 -7.09 9.45 12.37
C GLU A 92 -7.80 8.15 11.97
N VAL A 93 -8.79 7.74 12.75
CA VAL A 93 -9.61 6.57 12.44
C VAL A 93 -10.81 7.01 11.61
N ILE A 94 -11.03 6.33 10.49
CA ILE A 94 -12.17 6.53 9.61
C ILE A 94 -13.06 5.29 9.69
N ALA A 95 -14.32 5.48 10.10
CA ALA A 95 -15.28 4.39 10.12
C ALA A 95 -15.58 3.89 8.69
N GLY A 96 -15.73 2.57 8.52
CA GLY A 96 -15.84 1.97 7.19
C GLY A 96 -17.09 2.40 6.40
N ASP A 97 -18.19 2.69 7.09
CA ASP A 97 -19.45 3.14 6.49
C ASP A 97 -19.38 4.53 5.85
N VAL A 98 -18.47 5.39 6.31
CA VAL A 98 -18.22 6.74 5.77
C VAL A 98 -16.90 6.84 5.01
N ALA A 99 -16.14 5.76 4.92
CA ALA A 99 -14.77 5.80 4.40
C ALA A 99 -14.70 6.26 2.93
N ALA A 100 -15.59 5.81 2.07
CA ALA A 100 -15.60 6.21 0.66
C ALA A 100 -15.82 7.72 0.50
N GLN A 101 -16.80 8.29 1.23
CA GLN A 101 -17.06 9.73 1.24
C GLN A 101 -15.85 10.50 1.79
N LYS A 102 -15.33 10.08 2.95
CA LYS A 102 -14.22 10.77 3.61
C LYS A 102 -12.95 10.77 2.76
N LEU A 103 -12.63 9.66 2.10
CA LEU A 103 -11.48 9.57 1.20
C LEU A 103 -11.67 10.42 -0.06
N THR A 104 -12.89 10.51 -0.59
CA THR A 104 -13.22 11.43 -1.69
C THR A 104 -12.98 12.89 -1.29
N GLU A 105 -13.42 13.28 -0.09
CA GLU A 105 -13.19 14.62 0.45
C GLU A 105 -11.69 14.90 0.67
N LEU A 106 -10.92 13.92 1.17
CA LEU A 106 -9.47 14.04 1.35
C LEU A 106 -8.75 14.19 0.01
N LYS A 107 -9.16 13.45 -1.02
CA LYS A 107 -8.60 13.57 -2.38
C LYS A 107 -8.84 14.96 -2.99
N ALA A 108 -9.95 15.61 -2.65
CA ALA A 108 -10.29 16.95 -3.15
C ALA A 108 -9.49 18.07 -2.47
N GLN A 109 -8.84 17.82 -1.33
CA GLN A 109 -8.02 18.80 -0.62
C GLN A 109 -6.68 19.04 -1.32
N ASP A 110 -6.04 20.16 -0.98
CA ASP A 110 -4.65 20.41 -1.31
C ASP A 110 -3.73 19.54 -0.45
N GLY A 111 -2.61 19.12 -1.02
CA GLY A 111 -1.62 18.30 -0.35
C GLY A 111 -0.91 17.34 -1.29
N GLY A 112 0.00 16.56 -0.72
CA GLY A 112 0.69 15.46 -1.39
C GLY A 112 -0.21 14.24 -1.61
N ASP A 113 0.35 13.20 -2.17
CA ASP A 113 -0.33 11.93 -2.37
C ASP A 113 -0.60 11.22 -1.03
N ILE A 114 -1.50 10.27 -1.04
CA ILE A 114 -1.80 9.38 0.09
C ILE A 114 -1.20 8.01 -0.26
N ALA A 115 -0.10 7.66 0.40
CA ALA A 115 0.57 6.38 0.18
C ALA A 115 -0.09 5.26 0.99
N MET A 116 -0.04 4.03 0.48
CA MET A 116 -0.43 2.85 1.24
C MET A 116 0.40 1.63 0.84
N SER A 117 0.62 0.74 1.81
CA SER A 117 1.31 -0.55 1.64
C SER A 117 0.40 -1.74 1.99
N GLY A 118 -0.90 -1.58 1.82
CA GLY A 118 -1.89 -2.59 2.19
C GLY A 118 -2.95 -2.05 3.16
N SER A 119 -3.86 -2.84 3.66
CA SER A 119 -3.97 -4.30 3.38
C SER A 119 -4.51 -4.60 1.98
N ALA A 120 -4.29 -5.83 1.51
CA ALA A 120 -4.83 -6.27 0.21
C ALA A 120 -6.36 -6.10 0.13
N THR A 121 -7.08 -6.37 1.21
CA THR A 121 -8.54 -6.19 1.29
C THR A 121 -8.94 -4.72 1.10
N THR A 122 -8.23 -3.80 1.74
CA THR A 122 -8.48 -2.36 1.60
C THR A 122 -8.22 -1.89 0.17
N VAL A 123 -7.13 -2.37 -0.45
CA VAL A 123 -6.80 -2.04 -1.85
C VAL A 123 -7.85 -2.54 -2.82
N ARG A 124 -8.31 -3.78 -2.67
CA ARG A 124 -9.40 -4.32 -3.50
C ARG A 124 -10.69 -3.51 -3.37
N TRP A 125 -11.03 -3.11 -2.14
CA TRP A 125 -12.17 -2.23 -1.89
C TRP A 125 -12.00 -0.88 -2.59
N LEU A 126 -10.86 -0.22 -2.45
CA LEU A 126 -10.56 1.07 -3.11
C LEU A 126 -10.63 0.97 -4.65
N LEU A 127 -10.18 -0.14 -5.22
CA LEU A 127 -10.29 -0.39 -6.66
C LEU A 127 -11.74 -0.50 -7.11
N ARG A 128 -12.59 -1.18 -6.34
CA ARG A 128 -14.03 -1.31 -6.64
C ARG A 128 -14.78 0.01 -6.53
N GLU A 129 -14.41 0.83 -5.54
CA GLU A 129 -14.99 2.17 -5.33
C GLU A 129 -14.43 3.23 -6.31
N GLY A 130 -13.46 2.89 -7.16
CA GLY A 130 -12.80 3.84 -8.05
C GLY A 130 -11.99 4.91 -7.31
N LEU A 131 -11.54 4.62 -6.09
CA LEU A 131 -10.80 5.54 -5.23
C LEU A 131 -9.28 5.39 -5.34
N LEU A 132 -8.78 4.20 -5.73
CA LEU A 132 -7.35 3.98 -5.95
C LEU A 132 -6.94 4.55 -7.30
N ASP A 133 -5.96 5.44 -7.32
CA ASP A 133 -5.47 6.07 -8.54
C ASP A 133 -4.30 5.30 -9.17
N GLU A 134 -3.49 4.63 -8.32
CA GLU A 134 -2.29 3.93 -8.79
C GLU A 134 -1.99 2.72 -7.91
N LEU A 135 -1.79 1.58 -8.55
CA LEU A 135 -1.38 0.33 -7.94
C LEU A 135 0.03 -0.01 -8.43
N ASN A 136 1.01 0.12 -7.55
CA ASN A 136 2.40 -0.18 -7.82
C ASN A 136 2.77 -1.55 -7.27
N LEU A 137 3.34 -2.39 -8.12
CA LEU A 137 3.71 -3.77 -7.82
C LEU A 137 5.19 -3.97 -8.09
N LEU A 138 5.96 -4.32 -7.07
CA LEU A 138 7.30 -4.87 -7.20
C LEU A 138 7.15 -6.39 -7.33
N LEU A 139 7.01 -6.87 -8.56
CA LEU A 139 6.76 -8.27 -8.87
C LEU A 139 8.07 -9.06 -8.85
N HIS A 140 8.21 -9.92 -7.86
CA HIS A 140 9.38 -10.75 -7.62
C HIS A 140 9.32 -12.05 -8.41
N PRO A 141 10.44 -12.51 -8.99
CA PRO A 141 10.52 -13.76 -9.75
C PRO A 141 10.56 -14.99 -8.82
N ILE A 142 9.58 -15.10 -7.93
CA ILE A 142 9.43 -16.19 -6.96
C ILE A 142 7.95 -16.58 -6.83
N ALA A 143 7.68 -17.88 -6.76
CA ALA A 143 6.41 -18.41 -6.30
C ALA A 143 6.54 -18.83 -4.84
N VAL A 144 5.78 -18.22 -3.95
CA VAL A 144 5.88 -18.44 -2.50
C VAL A 144 5.05 -19.64 -2.04
N GLY A 145 3.95 -19.92 -2.73
CA GLY A 145 3.11 -21.09 -2.45
C GLY A 145 1.91 -20.80 -1.54
N ASP A 146 1.41 -21.86 -0.94
CA ASP A 146 0.16 -21.83 -0.20
C ASP A 146 0.25 -21.24 1.21
N GLY A 147 -0.89 -20.81 1.72
CA GLY A 147 -1.10 -20.41 3.12
C GLY A 147 -0.91 -18.92 3.39
N LEU A 148 -0.45 -18.13 2.42
CA LEU A 148 -0.29 -16.68 2.57
C LEU A 148 -1.32 -15.91 1.74
N ALA A 149 -1.69 -14.71 2.20
CA ALA A 149 -2.69 -13.88 1.53
C ALA A 149 -2.19 -13.37 0.18
N ARG A 150 -3.06 -13.46 -0.83
CA ARG A 150 -2.85 -12.91 -2.17
C ARG A 150 -3.54 -11.56 -2.34
N LEU A 151 -2.96 -10.73 -3.21
CA LEU A 151 -3.60 -9.46 -3.58
C LEU A 151 -4.97 -9.69 -4.22
N PHE A 152 -5.06 -10.64 -5.15
CA PHE A 152 -6.31 -11.04 -5.81
C PHE A 152 -6.52 -12.55 -5.63
N PRO A 153 -7.31 -12.98 -4.63
CA PRO A 153 -7.63 -14.39 -4.45
C PRO A 153 -8.59 -14.89 -5.55
N PRO A 154 -8.68 -16.22 -5.78
CA PRO A 154 -9.40 -16.79 -6.93
C PRO A 154 -10.91 -16.51 -6.98
N ASP A 155 -11.53 -16.21 -5.86
CA ASP A 155 -12.95 -15.95 -5.68
C ASP A 155 -13.33 -14.45 -5.81
N GLU A 156 -12.33 -13.58 -6.01
CA GLU A 156 -12.58 -12.15 -6.24
C GLU A 156 -13.12 -11.89 -7.66
N PRO A 157 -14.07 -10.96 -7.80
CA PRO A 157 -14.49 -10.49 -9.12
C PRO A 157 -13.33 -9.87 -9.90
N SER A 158 -13.35 -10.04 -11.22
CA SER A 158 -12.34 -9.45 -12.09
C SER A 158 -12.36 -7.91 -12.02
N ILE A 159 -11.19 -7.31 -11.92
CA ILE A 159 -10.99 -5.86 -11.96
C ILE A 159 -10.07 -5.54 -13.15
N ARG A 160 -10.52 -4.67 -14.05
CA ARG A 160 -9.72 -4.25 -15.21
C ARG A 160 -8.81 -3.10 -14.81
N LEU A 161 -7.54 -3.20 -15.15
CA LEU A 161 -6.52 -2.18 -14.90
C LEU A 161 -5.82 -1.85 -16.22
N GLU A 162 -5.28 -0.64 -16.30
CA GLU A 162 -4.43 -0.18 -17.40
C GLU A 162 -2.98 -0.10 -16.92
N LEU A 163 -2.05 -0.64 -17.71
CA LEU A 163 -0.63 -0.52 -17.42
C LEU A 163 -0.15 0.92 -17.72
N LEU A 164 0.36 1.59 -16.69
CA LEU A 164 0.91 2.94 -16.79
C LEU A 164 2.43 2.93 -16.99
N LYS A 165 3.12 2.01 -16.32
CA LYS A 165 4.59 1.92 -16.34
C LYS A 165 5.05 0.49 -16.09
N ALA A 166 6.17 0.11 -16.74
CA ALA A 166 6.87 -1.15 -16.51
C ALA A 166 8.38 -0.95 -16.63
N ASP A 167 9.12 -1.23 -15.58
CA ASP A 167 10.58 -1.26 -15.57
C ASP A 167 11.05 -2.65 -15.11
N THR A 168 12.24 -3.06 -15.54
CA THR A 168 12.88 -4.29 -15.08
C THR A 168 14.14 -3.95 -14.31
N PHE A 169 14.27 -4.44 -13.09
CA PHE A 169 15.47 -4.29 -12.27
C PHE A 169 16.50 -5.38 -12.57
N LYS A 170 17.75 -5.14 -12.24
CA LYS A 170 18.85 -6.12 -12.41
C LYS A 170 18.63 -7.40 -11.62
N SER A 171 17.94 -7.31 -10.49
CA SER A 171 17.51 -8.45 -9.67
C SER A 171 16.46 -9.35 -10.34
N GLY A 172 15.90 -8.92 -11.48
CA GLY A 172 14.79 -9.62 -12.17
C GLY A 172 13.40 -9.22 -11.65
N VAL A 173 13.32 -8.33 -10.67
CA VAL A 173 12.06 -7.76 -10.20
C VAL A 173 11.49 -6.82 -11.26
N LEU A 174 10.17 -6.89 -11.50
CA LEU A 174 9.46 -5.95 -12.36
C LEU A 174 8.80 -4.89 -11.48
N ASN A 175 9.07 -3.62 -11.79
CA ASN A 175 8.39 -2.48 -11.17
C ASN A 175 7.25 -2.02 -12.09
N LEU A 176 6.03 -2.38 -11.72
CA LEU A 176 4.83 -2.19 -12.51
C LEU A 176 3.92 -1.17 -11.84
N SER A 177 3.38 -0.23 -12.62
CA SER A 177 2.33 0.69 -12.15
C SER A 177 1.08 0.50 -13.00
N TYR A 178 -0.05 0.35 -12.34
CA TYR A 178 -1.36 0.23 -12.96
C TYR A 178 -2.29 1.33 -12.46
N GLY A 179 -3.19 1.79 -13.33
CA GLY A 179 -4.31 2.66 -13.00
C GLY A 179 -5.65 2.00 -13.31
N PRO A 180 -6.76 2.67 -12.93
CA PRO A 180 -8.09 2.26 -13.37
C PRO A 180 -8.17 2.23 -14.90
N ALA A 181 -8.69 1.13 -15.46
CA ALA A 181 -8.93 1.10 -16.91
C ALA A 181 -10.05 2.10 -17.28
N ALA A 182 -9.87 2.77 -18.42
CA ALA A 182 -10.95 3.54 -19.01
C ALA A 182 -12.16 2.62 -19.29
N GLY A 183 -13.36 3.03 -18.87
CA GLY A 183 -14.60 2.29 -19.05
C GLY A 183 -15.05 2.19 -20.49
#